data_be5510ef2b313b6083dbf99164c6a4f8
#
_entry.id   be5510ef2b313b6083dbf99164c6a4f8
#
_cell.length_a   1.000
_cell.length_b   1.000
_cell.length_c   1.000
_cell.angle_alpha   90.00
_cell.angle_beta   90.00
_cell.angle_gamma   90.00
#
_symmetry.space_group_name_H-M   'P 1'
#
loop_
_entity.id
_entity.type
_entity.pdbx_description
1 polymer ?
#
loop_
_entity_poly.entity_id
_entity_poly.type
_entity_poly.pdbx_seq_one_letter_code
_entity_poly.pdbx_strand_id
1 'polypeptide(L)'
;MAKFHWVAEQLVTNSPPHATDRRVRGMELFPPMPLTSWHDTKQTLHRFCQIVGKLRLAASVRRNHWWNVPFHATGRGVTTRPMGQVDGNPIFTIDFDFVDHQLRMHTLDGRAMAVPLQGQSVASFYVQTLQALTELGITVIIDNPRPFDLPDADRPFADDTEHASYDPAWARRYWQILSQVNLVLEEFAARFSGKVSPVHHFWHTFDIAHTRFADRHIEQPPTTDLVTREAYSREVISFGFWFGDDRFAEPAFYAYTAPEPARLVEERLRPAAAWWMPRDSSHLAILRYDDARASDDPRGQVLDFYESAYQAGARLASWDIGRLACPSGITDPHLRRHQDLSWEQPQQ
;
A
#
# COMPACT_ATOMS: atom_id res chain seq x y z
N MET A 1 -9.22 29.95 -19.18
CA MET A 1 -8.38 28.85 -19.67
C MET A 1 -6.92 29.17 -19.38
N ALA A 2 -6.44 28.84 -18.20
CA ALA A 2 -5.06 29.09 -17.76
C ALA A 2 -4.24 27.81 -17.96
N LYS A 3 -3.36 27.90 -18.76
CA LYS A 3 -2.13 27.27 -19.25
C LYS A 3 -1.55 26.13 -18.39
N PHE A 4 -1.84 24.91 -18.78
CA PHE A 4 -1.07 23.70 -18.43
C PHE A 4 0.15 23.53 -19.38
N HIS A 5 0.81 24.60 -19.80
CA HIS A 5 1.97 24.52 -20.70
C HIS A 5 3.23 23.97 -20.04
N TRP A 6 3.30 24.03 -18.71
CA TRP A 6 4.52 23.63 -17.98
C TRP A 6 4.67 22.12 -17.77
N VAL A 7 3.56 21.37 -17.74
CA VAL A 7 3.58 19.92 -17.52
C VAL A 7 4.00 19.14 -18.75
N ALA A 8 3.79 19.67 -19.94
CA ALA A 8 4.10 18.99 -21.20
C ALA A 8 5.62 18.86 -21.48
N GLU A 9 6.44 19.82 -21.05
CA GLU A 9 7.88 19.81 -21.30
C GLU A 9 8.67 18.82 -20.45
N GLN A 10 8.14 18.40 -19.29
CA GLN A 10 8.83 17.44 -18.40
C GLN A 10 8.44 15.97 -18.63
N LEU A 11 7.41 15.68 -19.40
CA LEU A 11 7.00 14.31 -19.71
C LEU A 11 7.90 13.60 -20.74
N VAL A 12 8.81 14.33 -21.38
CA VAL A 12 9.61 13.85 -22.53
C VAL A 12 10.92 13.17 -22.15
N THR A 13 11.37 13.24 -20.89
CA THR A 13 12.73 12.77 -20.53
C THR A 13 12.80 11.46 -19.75
N ASN A 14 11.69 10.78 -19.49
CA ASN A 14 11.67 9.55 -18.68
C ASN A 14 11.26 8.31 -19.49
N SER A 15 11.99 7.97 -20.54
CA SER A 15 12.06 6.58 -20.99
C SER A 15 12.89 5.80 -19.95
N PRO A 16 12.41 4.69 -19.38
CA PRO A 16 13.20 3.90 -18.45
C PRO A 16 14.43 3.33 -19.18
N PRO A 17 15.61 3.32 -18.55
CA PRO A 17 16.78 2.67 -19.12
C PRO A 17 16.52 1.18 -19.31
N HIS A 18 16.96 0.64 -20.44
CA HIS A 18 16.88 -0.78 -20.77
C HIS A 18 17.49 -1.65 -19.67
N ALA A 19 16.82 -2.76 -19.40
CA ALA A 19 17.13 -3.76 -18.40
C ALA A 19 18.57 -4.26 -18.48
N THR A 20 19.44 -3.84 -17.55
CA THR A 20 20.66 -4.57 -17.11
C THR A 20 21.27 -3.97 -15.84
N ASP A 21 20.76 -2.85 -15.32
CA ASP A 21 21.37 -2.29 -14.11
C ASP A 21 20.48 -2.56 -12.88
N ARG A 22 20.86 -3.56 -12.07
CA ARG A 22 20.23 -3.87 -10.78
C ARG A 22 20.41 -2.74 -9.75
N ARG A 23 21.03 -1.63 -10.11
CA ARG A 23 21.29 -0.49 -9.23
C ARG A 23 20.82 0.82 -9.83
N VAL A 24 19.70 1.32 -9.36
CA VAL A 24 19.33 2.72 -9.60
C VAL A 24 20.15 3.58 -8.63
N ARG A 25 21.22 4.21 -9.10
CA ARG A 25 22.11 5.10 -8.33
C ARG A 25 22.58 4.53 -6.97
N GLY A 26 23.00 3.28 -6.96
CA GLY A 26 23.58 2.65 -5.75
C GLY A 26 22.57 1.97 -4.82
N MET A 27 21.27 1.97 -5.14
CA MET A 27 20.26 1.24 -4.39
C MET A 27 19.89 -0.05 -5.11
N GLU A 28 19.95 -1.18 -4.40
CA GLU A 28 19.49 -2.48 -4.93
C GLU A 28 17.98 -2.47 -5.12
N LEU A 29 17.51 -2.93 -6.30
CA LEU A 29 16.11 -3.18 -6.53
C LEU A 29 15.70 -4.47 -5.82
N PHE A 30 14.67 -4.39 -4.98
CA PHE A 30 14.18 -5.51 -4.18
C PHE A 30 15.29 -6.22 -3.38
N PRO A 31 15.90 -5.54 -2.37
CA PRO A 31 16.92 -6.17 -1.52
C PRO A 31 16.33 -7.32 -0.70
N PRO A 32 17.13 -8.33 -0.29
CA PRO A 32 16.62 -9.47 0.47
C PRO A 32 15.95 -9.03 1.78
N MET A 33 14.80 -9.67 2.11
CA MET A 33 14.00 -9.35 3.29
C MET A 33 13.45 -10.62 3.95
N PRO A 34 14.30 -11.56 4.38
CA PRO A 34 13.82 -12.79 5.02
C PRO A 34 13.14 -12.45 6.37
N LEU A 35 11.92 -12.94 6.56
CA LEU A 35 11.11 -12.63 7.75
C LEU A 35 11.85 -12.95 9.06
N THR A 36 12.56 -14.06 9.11
CA THR A 36 13.31 -14.50 10.30
C THR A 36 14.37 -13.50 10.77
N SER A 37 14.89 -12.66 9.90
CA SER A 37 15.94 -11.68 10.23
C SER A 37 15.40 -10.40 10.88
N TRP A 38 14.12 -10.13 10.76
CA TRP A 38 13.53 -8.89 11.28
C TRP A 38 12.16 -9.11 11.96
N HIS A 39 11.81 -10.35 12.22
CA HIS A 39 10.53 -10.75 12.79
C HIS A 39 10.13 -9.88 13.99
N ASP A 40 10.99 -9.76 15.00
CA ASP A 40 10.68 -9.01 16.22
C ASP A 40 10.52 -7.50 15.95
N THR A 41 11.37 -6.94 15.06
CA THR A 41 11.20 -5.56 14.60
C THR A 41 9.88 -5.37 13.85
N LYS A 42 9.50 -6.31 12.99
CA LYS A 42 8.21 -6.30 12.29
C LYS A 42 7.04 -6.33 13.28
N GLN A 43 7.08 -7.21 14.27
CA GLN A 43 6.03 -7.33 15.28
C GLN A 43 5.83 -6.01 16.05
N THR A 44 6.91 -5.38 16.47
CA THR A 44 6.85 -4.08 17.16
C THR A 44 6.37 -2.97 16.23
N LEU A 45 6.97 -2.85 15.04
CA LEU A 45 6.62 -1.82 14.07
C LEU A 45 5.17 -1.93 13.59
N HIS A 46 4.67 -3.16 13.41
CA HIS A 46 3.26 -3.39 13.04
C HIS A 46 2.31 -2.83 14.10
N ARG A 47 2.59 -3.04 15.39
CA ARG A 47 1.79 -2.49 16.49
C ARG A 47 1.89 -0.97 16.57
N PHE A 48 3.07 -0.39 16.34
CA PHE A 48 3.21 1.07 16.21
C PHE A 48 2.34 1.61 15.06
N CYS A 49 2.36 0.95 13.90
CA CYS A 49 1.50 1.31 12.78
C CYS A 49 0.01 1.18 13.12
N GLN A 50 -0.39 0.16 13.89
CA GLN A 50 -1.78 0.00 14.32
C GLN A 50 -2.23 1.11 15.28
N ILE A 51 -1.37 1.56 16.20
CA ILE A 51 -1.66 2.71 17.08
C ILE A 51 -1.94 3.96 16.24
N VAL A 52 -1.03 4.32 15.36
CA VAL A 52 -1.17 5.51 14.50
C VAL A 52 -2.33 5.36 13.52
N GLY A 53 -2.56 4.14 13.01
CA GLY A 53 -3.68 3.84 12.12
C GLY A 53 -5.04 4.02 12.77
N LYS A 54 -5.18 3.64 14.05
CA LYS A 54 -6.40 3.87 14.83
C LYS A 54 -6.61 5.36 15.13
N LEU A 55 -5.54 6.12 15.38
CA LEU A 55 -5.61 7.58 15.48
C LEU A 55 -6.10 8.19 14.16
N ARG A 56 -5.56 7.72 13.02
CA ARG A 56 -6.02 8.16 11.71
C ARG A 56 -7.48 7.82 11.45
N LEU A 57 -7.93 6.61 11.78
CA LEU A 57 -9.32 6.21 11.67
C LEU A 57 -10.25 7.17 12.43
N ALA A 58 -9.88 7.50 13.67
CA ALA A 58 -10.68 8.37 14.54
C ALA A 58 -10.65 9.85 14.11
N ALA A 59 -9.52 10.33 13.55
CA ALA A 59 -9.32 11.75 13.19
C ALA A 59 -9.62 12.08 11.72
N SER A 60 -10.01 11.10 10.89
CA SER A 60 -10.23 11.29 9.45
C SER A 60 -11.71 11.28 9.09
N VAL A 61 -12.10 12.13 8.14
CA VAL A 61 -13.41 12.06 7.51
C VAL A 61 -13.56 10.72 6.78
N ARG A 62 -14.65 10.01 7.05
CA ARG A 62 -14.95 8.72 6.42
C ARG A 62 -15.00 8.82 4.89
N ARG A 63 -14.36 7.87 4.23
CA ARG A 63 -14.39 7.70 2.77
C ARG A 63 -14.83 6.29 2.41
N ASN A 64 -15.46 6.15 1.23
CA ASN A 64 -15.86 4.84 0.72
C ASN A 64 -14.68 3.86 0.70
N HIS A 65 -14.96 2.59 0.89
CA HIS A 65 -13.98 1.50 0.95
C HIS A 65 -12.87 1.72 1.96
N TRP A 66 -13.11 2.51 3.01
CA TRP A 66 -12.14 2.84 4.06
C TRP A 66 -10.87 3.55 3.58
N TRP A 67 -10.92 4.28 2.43
CA TRP A 67 -9.74 4.96 1.88
C TRP A 67 -9.23 6.14 2.72
N ASN A 68 -9.89 6.42 3.82
CA ASN A 68 -9.41 7.39 4.82
C ASN A 68 -8.42 6.79 5.81
N VAL A 69 -8.33 5.47 5.96
CA VAL A 69 -7.53 4.85 7.03
C VAL A 69 -6.09 4.46 6.66
N PRO A 70 -5.73 4.05 5.42
CA PRO A 70 -4.38 3.60 5.10
C PRO A 70 -3.35 4.72 5.15
N PHE A 71 -2.08 4.32 5.26
CA PHE A 71 -0.93 5.21 5.10
C PHE A 71 -0.49 5.31 3.63
N HIS A 72 0.36 6.30 3.35
CA HIS A 72 0.92 6.53 2.03
C HIS A 72 2.45 6.66 2.12
N ALA A 73 3.16 6.10 1.12
CA ALA A 73 4.61 6.20 1.04
C ALA A 73 5.06 7.65 0.84
N THR A 74 6.18 8.01 1.46
CA THR A 74 6.84 9.31 1.30
C THR A 74 8.33 9.13 1.09
N GLY A 75 9.03 10.21 0.75
CA GLY A 75 10.49 10.23 0.60
C GLY A 75 11.28 9.98 1.90
N ARG A 76 10.60 9.82 3.05
CA ARG A 76 11.24 9.54 4.35
C ARG A 76 10.61 8.37 5.11
N GLY A 77 9.47 7.85 4.65
CA GLY A 77 8.73 6.80 5.35
C GLY A 77 7.31 6.67 4.89
N VAL A 78 6.35 6.69 5.81
CA VAL A 78 4.91 6.65 5.52
C VAL A 78 4.16 7.71 6.31
N THR A 79 3.07 8.25 5.73
CA THR A 79 2.29 9.35 6.29
C THR A 79 0.81 9.00 6.43
N THR A 80 0.14 9.61 7.41
CA THR A 80 -1.32 9.61 7.51
C THR A 80 -1.98 10.52 6.47
N ARG A 81 -1.27 11.44 5.83
CA ARG A 81 -1.82 12.63 5.16
C ARG A 81 -2.54 13.55 6.15
N PRO A 82 -2.96 14.77 5.74
CA PRO A 82 -3.70 15.68 6.60
C PRO A 82 -4.99 15.07 7.15
N MET A 83 -5.21 15.24 8.43
CA MET A 83 -6.39 14.83 9.20
C MET A 83 -6.67 15.86 10.31
N GLY A 84 -7.71 15.68 11.10
CA GLY A 84 -8.18 16.65 12.08
C GLY A 84 -9.39 17.43 11.54
N GLN A 85 -9.71 18.59 12.13
CA GLN A 85 -10.94 19.35 11.91
C GLN A 85 -12.25 18.57 12.18
N VAL A 86 -12.14 17.36 12.68
CA VAL A 86 -13.24 16.63 13.31
C VAL A 86 -13.16 17.00 14.78
N ASP A 87 -14.25 17.42 15.35
CA ASP A 87 -14.37 17.82 16.77
C ASP A 87 -13.43 18.96 17.21
N GLY A 88 -13.08 19.88 16.31
CA GLY A 88 -12.30 21.08 16.63
C GLY A 88 -10.80 20.90 16.72
N ASN A 89 -10.26 19.76 16.37
CA ASN A 89 -8.82 19.54 16.29
C ASN A 89 -8.17 20.39 15.18
N PRO A 90 -6.91 20.85 15.34
CA PRO A 90 -6.16 21.45 14.26
C PRO A 90 -5.96 20.43 13.11
N ILE A 91 -5.67 20.92 11.90
CA ILE A 91 -5.19 20.03 10.83
C ILE A 91 -3.78 19.58 11.18
N PHE A 92 -3.52 18.29 11.11
CA PHE A 92 -2.21 17.70 11.43
C PHE A 92 -1.90 16.46 10.58
N THR A 93 -0.63 16.08 10.56
CA THR A 93 -0.12 14.80 10.00
C THR A 93 0.67 14.04 11.05
N ILE A 94 0.71 12.73 10.90
CA ILE A 94 1.63 11.86 11.63
C ILE A 94 2.43 11.08 10.60
N ASP A 95 3.76 11.15 10.69
CA ASP A 95 4.69 10.58 9.74
C ASP A 95 5.66 9.63 10.45
N PHE A 96 5.75 8.38 10.01
CA PHE A 96 6.85 7.48 10.36
C PHE A 96 8.05 7.89 9.53
N ASP A 97 9.06 8.46 10.15
CA ASP A 97 10.33 8.86 9.53
C ASP A 97 11.37 7.74 9.75
N PHE A 98 11.61 6.92 8.72
CA PHE A 98 12.59 5.84 8.76
C PHE A 98 14.03 6.27 8.40
N VAL A 99 14.25 7.56 8.18
CA VAL A 99 15.59 8.15 8.03
C VAL A 99 16.15 8.54 9.40
N ASP A 100 15.35 9.24 10.21
CA ASP A 100 15.71 9.68 11.55
C ASP A 100 15.13 8.76 12.65
N HIS A 101 14.39 7.73 12.28
CA HIS A 101 13.75 6.75 13.18
C HIS A 101 12.87 7.39 14.25
N GLN A 102 11.97 8.26 13.79
CA GLN A 102 11.05 9.01 14.65
C GLN A 102 9.62 8.95 14.10
N LEU A 103 8.64 8.94 14.99
CA LEU A 103 7.28 9.34 14.65
C LEU A 103 7.19 10.85 14.76
N ARG A 104 6.92 11.53 13.64
CA ARG A 104 6.83 13.01 13.59
C ARG A 104 5.37 13.43 13.48
N MET A 105 4.98 14.41 14.25
CA MET A 105 3.66 15.02 14.22
C MET A 105 3.80 16.50 13.88
N HIS A 106 3.04 16.95 12.90
CA HIS A 106 3.06 18.34 12.43
C HIS A 106 1.65 18.90 12.36
N THR A 107 1.45 20.10 12.87
CA THR A 107 0.20 20.86 12.75
C THR A 107 0.33 21.92 11.67
N LEU A 108 -0.79 22.33 11.07
CA LEU A 108 -0.80 23.34 10.01
C LEU A 108 -0.28 24.72 10.48
N ASP A 109 -0.38 25.03 11.78
CA ASP A 109 0.14 26.25 12.40
C ASP A 109 1.65 26.19 12.72
N GLY A 110 2.34 25.13 12.28
CA GLY A 110 3.80 24.99 12.37
C GLY A 110 4.33 24.38 13.65
N ARG A 111 3.48 23.94 14.59
CA ARG A 111 3.94 23.18 15.76
C ARG A 111 4.32 21.76 15.35
N ALA A 112 5.29 21.20 16.05
CA ALA A 112 5.75 19.83 15.78
C ALA A 112 6.16 19.12 17.06
N MET A 113 5.95 17.80 17.09
CA MET A 113 6.43 16.87 18.11
C MET A 113 7.05 15.65 17.45
N ALA A 114 7.93 14.98 18.19
CA ALA A 114 8.53 13.74 17.73
C ALA A 114 8.63 12.72 18.86
N VAL A 115 8.37 11.45 18.54
CA VAL A 115 8.52 10.30 19.45
C VAL A 115 9.52 9.33 18.81
N PRO A 116 10.57 8.86 19.53
CA PRO A 116 11.50 7.90 18.98
C PRO A 116 10.81 6.57 18.63
N LEU A 117 11.20 5.95 17.51
CA LEU A 117 10.72 4.61 17.15
C LEU A 117 11.52 3.50 17.83
N GLN A 118 12.76 3.77 18.23
CA GLN A 118 13.70 2.81 18.81
C GLN A 118 13.80 2.96 20.34
N GLY A 119 14.22 1.86 20.99
CA GLY A 119 14.52 1.88 22.43
C GLY A 119 13.31 1.90 23.34
N GLN A 120 12.13 1.48 22.87
CA GLN A 120 10.91 1.49 23.65
C GLN A 120 9.93 0.38 23.30
N SER A 121 9.08 -0.01 24.27
CA SER A 121 7.98 -0.95 24.08
C SER A 121 6.78 -0.30 23.38
N VAL A 122 5.84 -1.14 22.93
CA VAL A 122 4.53 -0.70 22.41
C VAL A 122 3.78 0.15 23.42
N ALA A 123 3.79 -0.26 24.70
CA ALA A 123 3.15 0.49 25.80
C ALA A 123 3.75 1.89 25.93
N SER A 124 5.08 2.00 25.94
CA SER A 124 5.78 3.29 26.02
C SER A 124 5.48 4.17 24.81
N PHE A 125 5.53 3.59 23.59
CA PHE A 125 5.23 4.31 22.35
C PHE A 125 3.78 4.83 22.34
N TYR A 126 2.81 4.00 22.79
CA TYR A 126 1.41 4.40 22.88
C TYR A 126 1.22 5.61 23.80
N VAL A 127 1.78 5.58 25.01
CA VAL A 127 1.68 6.68 25.99
C VAL A 127 2.34 7.96 25.45
N GLN A 128 3.57 7.86 24.94
CA GLN A 128 4.29 9.00 24.39
C GLN A 128 3.59 9.62 23.18
N THR A 129 2.99 8.80 22.32
CA THR A 129 2.23 9.26 21.17
C THR A 129 1.00 10.07 21.58
N LEU A 130 0.23 9.59 22.55
CA LEU A 130 -0.94 10.33 23.06
C LEU A 130 -0.53 11.61 23.79
N GLN A 131 0.55 11.58 24.57
CA GLN A 131 1.09 12.76 25.24
C GLN A 131 1.52 13.83 24.22
N ALA A 132 2.27 13.46 23.19
CA ALA A 132 2.70 14.36 22.13
C ALA A 132 1.52 15.01 21.39
N LEU A 133 0.44 14.25 21.12
CA LEU A 133 -0.79 14.81 20.56
C LEU A 133 -1.44 15.82 21.52
N THR A 134 -1.50 15.51 22.81
CA THR A 134 -2.06 16.41 23.82
C THR A 134 -1.27 17.74 23.90
N GLU A 135 0.06 17.68 23.84
CA GLU A 135 0.92 18.87 23.82
C GLU A 135 0.72 19.74 22.56
N LEU A 136 0.33 19.12 21.46
CA LEU A 136 -0.08 19.82 20.22
C LEU A 136 -1.54 20.35 20.29
N GLY A 137 -2.26 20.14 21.38
CA GLY A 137 -3.67 20.52 21.49
C GLY A 137 -4.61 19.65 20.66
N ILE A 138 -4.19 18.41 20.37
CA ILE A 138 -4.96 17.44 19.59
C ILE A 138 -5.58 16.43 20.54
N THR A 139 -6.90 16.26 20.45
CA THR A 139 -7.65 15.26 21.21
C THR A 139 -8.23 14.23 20.25
N VAL A 140 -7.76 12.99 20.33
CA VAL A 140 -8.26 11.86 19.57
C VAL A 140 -8.51 10.69 20.50
N ILE A 141 -9.70 10.13 20.46
CA ILE A 141 -10.09 8.96 21.25
C ILE A 141 -10.02 7.72 20.36
N ILE A 142 -9.28 6.72 20.79
CA ILE A 142 -9.27 5.39 20.18
C ILE A 142 -10.29 4.52 20.94
N ASP A 143 -11.42 4.19 20.31
CA ASP A 143 -12.49 3.40 20.94
C ASP A 143 -12.03 2.03 21.39
N ASN A 144 -11.16 1.38 20.62
CA ASN A 144 -10.57 0.09 20.94
C ASN A 144 -9.05 0.14 20.85
N PRO A 145 -8.31 0.48 21.94
CA PRO A 145 -6.86 0.63 21.96
C PRO A 145 -6.12 -0.71 22.08
N ARG A 146 -6.44 -1.65 21.19
CA ARG A 146 -5.88 -3.02 21.12
C ARG A 146 -5.46 -3.32 19.68
N PRO A 147 -4.55 -4.27 19.45
CA PRO A 147 -4.24 -4.74 18.11
C PRO A 147 -5.47 -5.25 17.37
N PHE A 148 -5.45 -5.14 16.05
CA PHE A 148 -6.45 -5.72 15.15
C PHE A 148 -5.85 -6.95 14.46
N ASP A 149 -6.55 -8.08 14.52
CA ASP A 149 -6.21 -9.33 13.82
C ASP A 149 -4.74 -9.81 14.00
N LEU A 150 -4.24 -9.66 15.24
CA LEU A 150 -2.96 -10.21 15.68
C LEU A 150 -3.18 -11.29 16.73
N PRO A 151 -2.25 -12.22 16.97
CA PRO A 151 -2.39 -13.31 17.94
C PRO A 151 -2.69 -12.80 19.35
N ASP A 152 -2.21 -11.61 19.72
CA ASP A 152 -2.41 -10.95 21.00
C ASP A 152 -3.43 -9.80 20.96
N ALA A 153 -4.43 -9.89 20.08
CA ALA A 153 -5.46 -8.85 19.88
C ALA A 153 -6.22 -8.47 21.15
N ASP A 154 -6.22 -9.31 22.15
CA ASP A 154 -6.86 -9.05 23.45
C ASP A 154 -6.02 -8.18 24.39
N ARG A 155 -4.70 -8.00 24.12
CA ARG A 155 -3.82 -7.19 24.94
C ARG A 155 -3.95 -5.70 24.57
N PRO A 156 -4.32 -4.80 25.50
CA PRO A 156 -4.28 -3.36 25.24
C PRO A 156 -2.88 -2.88 24.89
N PHE A 157 -2.75 -1.89 24.01
CA PHE A 157 -1.44 -1.31 23.69
C PHE A 157 -0.71 -0.76 24.91
N ALA A 158 -1.43 -0.22 25.89
CA ALA A 158 -0.86 0.29 27.14
C ALA A 158 -0.21 -0.79 28.03
N ASP A 159 -0.56 -2.05 27.82
CA ASP A 159 -0.07 -3.19 28.61
C ASP A 159 1.02 -4.00 27.87
N ASP A 160 1.32 -3.64 26.62
CA ASP A 160 2.29 -4.37 25.79
C ASP A 160 3.72 -3.88 26.05
N THR A 161 4.35 -4.47 27.05
CA THR A 161 5.77 -4.27 27.38
C THR A 161 6.70 -5.28 26.71
N GLU A 162 6.15 -6.28 26.03
CA GLU A 162 6.88 -7.40 25.42
C GLU A 162 7.47 -7.00 24.05
N HIS A 163 6.66 -6.38 23.19
CA HIS A 163 7.12 -5.95 21.87
C HIS A 163 7.89 -4.63 22.00
N ALA A 164 9.22 -4.72 22.00
CA ALA A 164 10.14 -3.60 22.18
C ALA A 164 11.33 -3.63 21.23
N SER A 165 11.38 -4.61 20.33
CA SER A 165 12.49 -4.77 19.40
C SER A 165 12.33 -3.81 18.21
N TYR A 166 13.36 -3.04 17.92
CA TYR A 166 13.41 -2.17 16.74
C TYR A 166 14.83 -2.06 16.21
N ASP A 167 15.08 -2.65 15.04
CA ASP A 167 16.34 -2.50 14.32
C ASP A 167 16.18 -1.45 13.22
N PRO A 168 16.91 -0.31 13.29
CA PRO A 168 16.83 0.77 12.32
C PRO A 168 17.18 0.35 10.89
N ALA A 169 18.11 -0.59 10.72
CA ALA A 169 18.53 -1.04 9.39
C ALA A 169 17.40 -1.84 8.72
N TRP A 170 16.72 -2.71 9.47
CA TRP A 170 15.57 -3.46 8.96
C TRP A 170 14.34 -2.58 8.74
N ALA A 171 14.06 -1.63 9.62
CA ALA A 171 12.98 -0.66 9.43
C ALA A 171 13.21 0.21 8.18
N ARG A 172 14.45 0.64 7.93
CA ARG A 172 14.83 1.36 6.71
C ARG A 172 14.66 0.49 5.46
N ARG A 173 15.08 -0.79 5.52
CA ARG A 173 14.92 -1.73 4.40
C ARG A 173 13.46 -2.00 4.09
N TYR A 174 12.63 -2.18 5.12
CA TYR A 174 11.17 -2.26 4.97
C TYR A 174 10.62 -1.08 4.17
N TRP A 175 10.94 0.16 4.55
CA TRP A 175 10.50 1.35 3.82
C TRP A 175 11.04 1.42 2.40
N GLN A 176 12.29 1.03 2.16
CA GLN A 176 12.89 0.99 0.82
C GLN A 176 12.11 0.03 -0.09
N ILE A 177 11.80 -1.18 0.37
CA ILE A 177 11.01 -2.15 -0.39
C ILE A 177 9.58 -1.64 -0.60
N LEU A 178 8.94 -1.13 0.45
CA LEU A 178 7.60 -0.55 0.36
C LEU A 178 7.53 0.55 -0.70
N SER A 179 8.55 1.42 -0.76
CA SER A 179 8.64 2.51 -1.74
C SER A 179 8.84 1.99 -3.17
N GLN A 180 9.65 0.95 -3.36
CA GLN A 180 9.86 0.32 -4.66
C GLN A 180 8.59 -0.38 -5.16
N VAL A 181 7.91 -1.11 -4.27
CA VAL A 181 6.62 -1.76 -4.59
C VAL A 181 5.54 -0.71 -4.87
N ASN A 182 5.53 0.41 -4.12
CA ASN A 182 4.61 1.52 -4.40
C ASN A 182 4.74 2.00 -5.85
N LEU A 183 5.96 2.19 -6.37
CA LEU A 183 6.19 2.63 -7.75
C LEU A 183 5.70 1.59 -8.78
N VAL A 184 5.87 0.29 -8.51
CA VAL A 184 5.36 -0.77 -9.39
C VAL A 184 3.83 -0.77 -9.41
N LEU A 185 3.19 -0.62 -8.24
CA LEU A 185 1.73 -0.55 -8.14
C LEU A 185 1.17 0.72 -8.78
N GLU A 186 1.84 1.88 -8.66
CA GLU A 186 1.45 3.13 -9.34
C GLU A 186 1.51 2.98 -10.87
N GLU A 187 2.57 2.35 -11.39
CA GLU A 187 2.66 2.05 -12.81
C GLU A 187 1.55 1.10 -13.28
N PHE A 188 1.28 0.06 -12.50
CA PHE A 188 0.19 -0.87 -12.80
C PHE A 188 -1.17 -0.18 -12.73
N ALA A 189 -1.38 0.70 -11.74
CA ALA A 189 -2.59 1.51 -11.59
C ALA A 189 -2.86 2.39 -12.82
N ALA A 190 -1.82 3.00 -13.38
CA ALA A 190 -1.93 3.87 -14.54
C ALA A 190 -2.49 3.17 -15.80
N ARG A 191 -2.44 1.84 -15.86
CA ARG A 191 -2.94 1.05 -17.01
C ARG A 191 -4.45 0.82 -17.02
N PHE A 192 -5.18 1.43 -16.08
CA PHE A 192 -6.62 1.22 -15.92
C PHE A 192 -7.36 2.56 -15.74
N SER A 193 -8.41 2.79 -16.52
CA SER A 193 -9.16 4.05 -16.57
C SER A 193 -10.45 4.05 -15.73
N GLY A 194 -10.79 2.93 -15.10
CA GLY A 194 -11.96 2.82 -14.23
C GLY A 194 -11.70 3.34 -12.81
N LYS A 195 -12.66 3.05 -11.90
CA LYS A 195 -12.50 3.36 -10.48
C LYS A 195 -11.34 2.54 -9.87
N VAL A 196 -10.42 3.20 -9.20
CA VAL A 196 -9.28 2.59 -8.53
C VAL A 196 -9.09 3.16 -7.12
N SER A 197 -8.51 2.35 -6.22
CA SER A 197 -7.97 2.89 -4.98
C SER A 197 -6.67 3.65 -5.26
N PRO A 198 -6.26 4.58 -4.40
CA PRO A 198 -4.85 4.95 -4.32
C PRO A 198 -3.98 3.70 -4.06
N VAL A 199 -2.69 3.78 -4.40
CA VAL A 199 -1.71 2.85 -3.81
C VAL A 199 -1.50 3.29 -2.37
N HIS A 200 -1.71 2.37 -1.42
CA HIS A 200 -1.65 2.71 -0.01
C HIS A 200 -1.30 1.51 0.87
N HIS A 201 -0.67 1.80 2.01
CA HIS A 201 -0.24 0.83 2.99
C HIS A 201 -1.30 0.65 4.08
N PHE A 202 -1.83 -0.56 4.21
CA PHE A 202 -2.78 -0.92 5.25
C PHE A 202 -2.07 -1.28 6.55
N TRP A 203 -2.24 -0.44 7.57
CA TRP A 203 -1.62 -0.62 8.87
C TRP A 203 -2.14 -1.86 9.64
N HIS A 204 -3.35 -2.33 9.35
CA HIS A 204 -3.95 -3.46 10.06
C HIS A 204 -3.46 -4.82 9.55
N THR A 205 -3.21 -4.96 8.26
CA THR A 205 -2.69 -6.18 7.62
C THR A 205 -1.21 -6.07 7.26
N PHE A 206 -0.64 -4.88 7.38
CA PHE A 206 0.78 -4.56 7.15
C PHE A 206 1.24 -4.83 5.71
N ASP A 207 0.34 -4.66 4.77
CA ASP A 207 0.56 -4.81 3.33
C ASP A 207 0.38 -3.49 2.60
N ILE A 208 0.90 -3.40 1.38
CA ILE A 208 0.64 -2.31 0.45
C ILE A 208 -0.22 -2.84 -0.70
N ALA A 209 -1.26 -2.11 -1.06
CA ALA A 209 -2.24 -2.56 -2.03
C ALA A 209 -2.73 -1.47 -2.97
N HIS A 210 -3.21 -1.93 -4.12
CA HIS A 210 -3.98 -1.19 -5.11
C HIS A 210 -5.15 -2.04 -5.58
N THR A 211 -6.33 -1.45 -5.71
CA THR A 211 -7.56 -2.18 -6.07
C THR A 211 -8.24 -1.52 -7.26
N ARG A 212 -8.61 -2.33 -8.26
CA ARG A 212 -9.49 -1.96 -9.37
C ARG A 212 -10.92 -2.37 -9.05
N PHE A 213 -11.89 -1.56 -9.44
CA PHE A 213 -13.30 -1.76 -9.14
C PHE A 213 -14.13 -1.86 -10.41
N ALA A 214 -15.07 -2.79 -10.43
CA ALA A 214 -16.22 -2.71 -11.34
C ALA A 214 -17.31 -1.83 -10.71
N ASP A 215 -18.26 -1.37 -11.54
CA ASP A 215 -19.38 -0.54 -11.06
C ASP A 215 -20.52 -1.39 -10.43
N ARG A 216 -20.40 -2.72 -10.47
CA ARG A 216 -21.44 -3.64 -9.96
C ARG A 216 -21.43 -3.64 -8.43
N HIS A 217 -22.58 -3.35 -7.84
CA HIS A 217 -22.80 -3.47 -6.40
C HIS A 217 -22.85 -4.95 -5.99
N ILE A 218 -22.22 -5.27 -4.85
CA ILE A 218 -22.25 -6.59 -4.23
C ILE A 218 -23.00 -6.51 -2.91
N GLU A 219 -24.10 -7.23 -2.84
CA GLU A 219 -24.83 -7.39 -1.59
C GLU A 219 -24.08 -8.33 -0.67
N GLN A 220 -23.75 -7.85 0.53
CA GLN A 220 -23.05 -8.63 1.54
C GLN A 220 -24.03 -9.36 2.46
N PRO A 221 -23.75 -10.61 2.87
CA PRO A 221 -24.58 -11.31 3.86
C PRO A 221 -24.81 -10.46 5.11
N PRO A 222 -26.00 -10.55 5.76
CA PRO A 222 -26.30 -9.77 6.96
C PRO A 222 -25.32 -9.96 8.12
N THR A 223 -24.68 -11.13 8.20
CA THR A 223 -23.69 -11.49 9.21
C THR A 223 -22.28 -10.96 8.95
N THR A 224 -22.04 -10.37 7.78
CA THR A 224 -20.74 -9.80 7.43
C THR A 224 -20.46 -8.55 8.31
N ASP A 225 -19.27 -8.45 8.85
CA ASP A 225 -18.84 -7.31 9.66
C ASP A 225 -18.84 -6.00 8.85
N LEU A 226 -18.88 -4.85 9.54
CA LEU A 226 -19.00 -3.55 8.91
C LEU A 226 -17.78 -3.16 8.06
N VAL A 227 -16.59 -3.64 8.40
CA VAL A 227 -15.35 -3.35 7.65
C VAL A 227 -15.40 -4.06 6.31
N THR A 228 -15.67 -5.35 6.32
CA THR A 228 -15.80 -6.19 5.12
C THR A 228 -16.96 -5.71 4.23
N ARG A 229 -18.13 -5.37 4.81
CA ARG A 229 -19.27 -4.85 4.05
C ARG A 229 -18.93 -3.64 3.21
N GLU A 230 -18.23 -2.66 3.79
CA GLU A 230 -17.84 -1.44 3.08
C GLU A 230 -16.71 -1.70 2.08
N ALA A 231 -15.69 -2.49 2.48
CA ALA A 231 -14.55 -2.79 1.63
C ALA A 231 -14.95 -3.49 0.33
N TYR A 232 -15.88 -4.46 0.43
CA TYR A 232 -16.35 -5.30 -0.68
C TYR A 232 -17.78 -4.98 -1.16
N SER A 233 -18.22 -3.75 -0.99
CA SER A 233 -19.54 -3.29 -1.49
C SER A 233 -19.63 -3.21 -3.02
N ARG A 234 -18.51 -3.38 -3.72
CA ARG A 234 -18.38 -3.49 -5.18
C ARG A 234 -17.52 -4.69 -5.54
N GLU A 235 -17.64 -5.16 -6.79
CA GLU A 235 -16.67 -6.12 -7.31
C GLU A 235 -15.29 -5.50 -7.37
N VAL A 236 -14.30 -6.25 -6.93
CA VAL A 236 -12.91 -5.80 -6.88
C VAL A 236 -11.94 -6.84 -7.43
N ILE A 237 -10.84 -6.35 -8.00
CA ILE A 237 -9.61 -7.12 -8.18
C ILE A 237 -8.52 -6.32 -7.49
N SER A 238 -7.94 -6.92 -6.44
CA SER A 238 -6.94 -6.27 -5.60
C SER A 238 -5.57 -6.88 -5.83
N PHE A 239 -4.55 -6.05 -5.76
CA PHE A 239 -3.15 -6.36 -6.00
C PHE A 239 -2.33 -5.76 -4.87
N GLY A 240 -1.31 -6.46 -4.43
CA GLY A 240 -0.50 -5.93 -3.34
C GLY A 240 0.74 -6.77 -3.05
N PHE A 241 1.38 -6.39 -1.95
CA PHE A 241 2.56 -7.03 -1.43
C PHE A 241 2.51 -7.04 0.09
N TRP A 242 2.84 -8.17 0.71
CA TRP A 242 3.05 -8.25 2.15
C TRP A 242 4.41 -8.88 2.47
N PHE A 243 4.89 -8.61 3.68
CA PHE A 243 6.22 -9.01 4.14
C PHE A 243 6.28 -10.41 4.76
N GLY A 244 5.24 -11.21 4.57
CA GLY A 244 5.08 -12.50 5.22
C GLY A 244 4.50 -12.39 6.63
N ASP A 245 3.98 -13.52 7.13
CA ASP A 245 3.44 -13.70 8.48
C ASP A 245 3.64 -15.15 8.95
N ASP A 246 3.06 -15.53 10.10
CA ASP A 246 3.21 -16.87 10.66
C ASP A 246 2.52 -17.97 9.83
N ARG A 247 1.58 -17.60 8.94
CA ARG A 247 0.90 -18.53 8.03
C ARG A 247 1.66 -18.72 6.72
N PHE A 248 2.33 -17.64 6.28
CA PHE A 248 3.14 -17.63 5.06
C PHE A 248 4.39 -16.79 5.33
N ALA A 249 5.47 -17.45 5.72
CA ALA A 249 6.68 -16.83 6.26
C ALA A 249 7.55 -16.10 5.21
N GLU A 250 7.14 -16.05 3.96
CA GLU A 250 7.90 -15.43 2.88
C GLU A 250 7.23 -14.12 2.43
N PRO A 251 7.98 -13.04 2.15
CA PRO A 251 7.41 -11.88 1.48
C PRO A 251 6.87 -12.27 0.09
N ALA A 252 5.72 -11.73 -0.30
CA ALA A 252 5.09 -12.10 -1.56
C ALA A 252 4.25 -10.98 -2.15
N PHE A 253 4.20 -10.95 -3.48
CA PHE A 253 3.19 -10.24 -4.26
C PHE A 253 1.93 -11.09 -4.33
N TYR A 254 0.78 -10.45 -4.26
CA TYR A 254 -0.50 -11.14 -4.29
C TYR A 254 -1.52 -10.44 -5.17
N ALA A 255 -2.53 -11.20 -5.64
CA ALA A 255 -3.74 -10.65 -6.22
C ALA A 255 -4.94 -11.55 -5.90
N TYR A 256 -6.14 -10.95 -5.86
CA TYR A 256 -7.40 -11.71 -5.72
C TYR A 256 -8.55 -10.98 -6.38
N THR A 257 -9.59 -11.75 -6.73
CA THR A 257 -10.86 -11.24 -7.27
C THR A 257 -11.98 -11.52 -6.25
N ALA A 258 -12.77 -10.51 -5.92
CA ALA A 258 -13.90 -10.67 -5.01
C ALA A 258 -15.18 -9.99 -5.57
N PRO A 259 -16.31 -10.74 -5.67
CA PRO A 259 -16.43 -12.18 -5.44
C PRO A 259 -15.54 -12.99 -6.40
N GLU A 260 -15.01 -14.12 -5.90
CA GLU A 260 -14.21 -14.99 -6.76
C GLU A 260 -15.09 -15.63 -7.85
N PRO A 261 -14.77 -15.45 -9.13
CA PRO A 261 -15.52 -16.09 -10.19
C PRO A 261 -15.21 -17.59 -10.28
N ALA A 262 -16.20 -18.38 -10.70
CA ALA A 262 -16.01 -19.80 -10.91
C ALA A 262 -14.84 -20.08 -11.86
N ARG A 263 -14.08 -21.12 -11.59
CA ARG A 263 -12.94 -21.58 -12.39
C ARG A 263 -11.72 -20.64 -12.41
N LEU A 264 -11.64 -19.68 -11.51
CA LEU A 264 -10.50 -18.75 -11.45
C LEU A 264 -9.16 -19.48 -11.36
N VAL A 265 -9.09 -20.55 -10.57
CA VAL A 265 -7.86 -21.34 -10.34
C VAL A 265 -7.40 -22.16 -11.57
N GLU A 266 -8.25 -22.32 -12.57
CA GLU A 266 -7.89 -22.97 -13.83
C GLU A 266 -7.13 -22.01 -14.77
N GLU A 267 -7.19 -20.70 -14.48
CA GLU A 267 -6.51 -19.69 -15.27
C GLU A 267 -5.01 -19.70 -15.02
N ARG A 268 -4.24 -19.62 -16.10
CA ARG A 268 -2.78 -19.63 -16.03
C ARG A 268 -2.26 -18.26 -15.59
N LEU A 269 -1.49 -18.25 -14.51
CA LEU A 269 -0.74 -17.09 -14.07
C LEU A 269 0.62 -16.97 -14.79
N ARG A 270 1.15 -15.79 -14.82
CA ARG A 270 2.52 -15.48 -15.23
C ARG A 270 3.19 -14.68 -14.11
N PRO A 271 4.52 -14.80 -13.95
CA PRO A 271 5.42 -15.78 -14.60
C PRO A 271 5.13 -17.21 -14.16
N ALA A 272 5.87 -18.20 -14.70
CA ALA A 272 5.65 -19.62 -14.38
C ALA A 272 5.82 -19.97 -12.88
N ALA A 273 6.52 -19.11 -12.11
CA ALA A 273 6.67 -19.24 -10.66
C ALA A 273 5.42 -18.80 -9.87
N ALA A 274 4.44 -18.15 -10.52
CA ALA A 274 3.20 -17.75 -9.86
C ALA A 274 2.19 -18.90 -9.80
N TRP A 275 1.40 -18.94 -8.71
CA TRP A 275 0.39 -19.96 -8.50
C TRP A 275 -0.84 -19.46 -7.75
N TRP A 276 -1.94 -20.23 -7.76
CA TRP A 276 -3.12 -19.98 -6.93
C TRP A 276 -2.98 -20.68 -5.58
N MET A 277 -2.99 -19.93 -4.51
CA MET A 277 -2.93 -20.42 -3.14
C MET A 277 -4.35 -20.42 -2.53
N PRO A 278 -4.83 -21.54 -1.99
CA PRO A 278 -6.12 -21.58 -1.27
C PRO A 278 -6.10 -20.66 -0.05
N ARG A 279 -7.20 -19.91 0.18
CA ARG A 279 -7.43 -19.07 1.34
C ARG A 279 -8.90 -19.15 1.75
N ASP A 280 -9.20 -19.87 2.81
CA ASP A 280 -10.57 -20.13 3.29
C ASP A 280 -11.47 -20.62 2.15
N SER A 281 -12.47 -19.83 1.73
CA SER A 281 -13.40 -20.13 0.64
C SER A 281 -13.00 -19.53 -0.72
N SER A 282 -11.79 -18.97 -0.84
CA SER A 282 -11.30 -18.28 -2.03
C SER A 282 -9.83 -18.59 -2.29
N HIS A 283 -9.23 -17.94 -3.29
CA HIS A 283 -7.82 -18.13 -3.64
C HIS A 283 -7.10 -16.78 -3.77
N LEU A 284 -5.81 -16.82 -3.48
CA LEU A 284 -4.86 -15.75 -3.80
C LEU A 284 -3.97 -16.20 -4.95
N ALA A 285 -3.80 -15.38 -5.96
CA ALA A 285 -2.64 -15.47 -6.84
C ALA A 285 -1.42 -15.02 -6.04
N ILE A 286 -0.34 -15.78 -6.09
CA ILE A 286 0.90 -15.54 -5.35
C ILE A 286 2.09 -15.56 -6.30
N LEU A 287 3.02 -14.62 -6.09
CA LEU A 287 4.39 -14.64 -6.60
C LEU A 287 5.33 -14.33 -5.45
N ARG A 288 6.21 -15.28 -5.09
CA ARG A 288 7.19 -15.04 -4.03
C ARG A 288 8.10 -13.87 -4.40
N TYR A 289 8.43 -13.09 -3.39
CA TYR A 289 9.34 -11.96 -3.54
C TYR A 289 10.72 -12.40 -4.05
N ASP A 290 11.25 -13.51 -3.51
CA ASP A 290 12.55 -14.02 -3.91
C ASP A 290 12.56 -14.56 -5.34
N ASP A 291 11.46 -15.14 -5.83
CA ASP A 291 11.34 -15.57 -7.23
C ASP A 291 11.35 -14.34 -8.18
N ALA A 292 10.63 -13.28 -7.81
CA ALA A 292 10.61 -12.05 -8.60
C ALA A 292 11.99 -11.36 -8.62
N ARG A 293 12.63 -11.19 -7.44
CA ARG A 293 13.93 -10.52 -7.32
C ARG A 293 15.09 -11.29 -7.95
N ALA A 294 14.97 -12.61 -8.09
CA ALA A 294 15.98 -13.45 -8.74
C ALA A 294 15.97 -13.36 -10.27
N SER A 295 14.90 -12.81 -10.87
CA SER A 295 14.78 -12.66 -12.32
C SER A 295 15.70 -11.57 -12.88
N ASP A 296 15.90 -11.58 -14.19
CA ASP A 296 16.66 -10.53 -14.89
C ASP A 296 15.91 -9.18 -14.92
N ASP A 297 14.57 -9.21 -14.87
CA ASP A 297 13.70 -8.02 -14.78
C ASP A 297 12.70 -8.18 -13.65
N PRO A 298 13.06 -7.93 -12.37
CA PRO A 298 12.18 -8.08 -11.23
C PRO A 298 10.91 -7.24 -11.32
N ARG A 299 11.02 -6.00 -11.84
CA ARG A 299 9.88 -5.09 -12.00
C ARG A 299 8.91 -5.61 -13.07
N GLY A 300 9.41 -6.00 -14.23
CA GLY A 300 8.60 -6.57 -15.31
C GLY A 300 7.91 -7.87 -14.89
N GLN A 301 8.59 -8.72 -14.11
CA GLN A 301 8.02 -9.94 -13.54
C GLN A 301 6.78 -9.64 -12.66
N VAL A 302 6.86 -8.65 -11.79
CA VAL A 302 5.74 -8.25 -10.92
C VAL A 302 4.59 -7.65 -11.73
N LEU A 303 4.90 -6.82 -12.72
CA LEU A 303 3.88 -6.23 -13.60
C LEU A 303 3.16 -7.30 -14.44
N ASP A 304 3.90 -8.30 -14.95
CA ASP A 304 3.31 -9.42 -15.70
C ASP A 304 2.46 -10.33 -14.80
N PHE A 305 2.89 -10.52 -13.55
CA PHE A 305 2.09 -11.21 -12.53
C PHE A 305 0.74 -10.50 -12.29
N TYR A 306 0.76 -9.22 -11.97
CA TYR A 306 -0.47 -8.45 -11.73
C TYR A 306 -1.38 -8.41 -12.96
N GLU A 307 -0.80 -8.23 -14.14
CA GLU A 307 -1.57 -8.22 -15.39
C GLU A 307 -2.21 -9.58 -15.65
N SER A 308 -1.51 -10.70 -15.44
CA SER A 308 -2.08 -12.03 -15.65
C SER A 308 -3.21 -12.34 -14.68
N ALA A 309 -3.08 -11.96 -13.41
CA ALA A 309 -4.13 -12.10 -12.40
C ALA A 309 -5.34 -11.20 -12.71
N TYR A 310 -5.10 -9.96 -13.16
CA TYR A 310 -6.16 -9.06 -13.61
C TYR A 310 -6.95 -9.65 -14.78
N GLN A 311 -6.26 -10.10 -15.82
CA GLN A 311 -6.90 -10.68 -17.01
C GLN A 311 -7.73 -11.92 -16.67
N ALA A 312 -7.23 -12.78 -15.78
CA ALA A 312 -7.96 -13.95 -15.29
C ALA A 312 -9.26 -13.55 -14.59
N GLY A 313 -9.17 -12.70 -13.57
CA GLY A 313 -10.33 -12.26 -12.79
C GLY A 313 -11.34 -11.46 -13.62
N ALA A 314 -10.86 -10.44 -14.34
CA ALA A 314 -11.70 -9.53 -15.12
C ALA A 314 -12.47 -10.25 -16.25
N ARG A 315 -11.81 -11.17 -16.96
CA ARG A 315 -12.46 -11.96 -18.02
C ARG A 315 -13.58 -12.84 -17.47
N LEU A 316 -13.31 -13.59 -16.40
CA LEU A 316 -14.29 -14.48 -15.79
C LEU A 316 -15.43 -13.73 -15.11
N ALA A 317 -15.15 -12.54 -14.54
CA ALA A 317 -16.17 -11.64 -13.99
C ALA A 317 -16.88 -10.78 -15.05
N SER A 318 -16.55 -10.96 -16.34
CA SER A 318 -17.15 -10.23 -17.47
C SER A 318 -16.98 -8.71 -17.38
N TRP A 319 -15.81 -8.25 -16.94
CA TRP A 319 -15.46 -6.83 -17.02
C TRP A 319 -15.15 -6.42 -18.46
N ASP A 320 -15.53 -5.20 -18.85
CA ASP A 320 -15.17 -4.64 -20.14
C ASP A 320 -13.69 -4.19 -20.16
N ILE A 321 -12.80 -5.17 -20.32
CA ILE A 321 -11.34 -4.96 -20.27
C ILE A 321 -10.90 -3.93 -21.32
N GLY A 322 -11.47 -4.01 -22.53
CA GLY A 322 -11.10 -3.10 -23.64
C GLY A 322 -11.45 -1.65 -23.32
N ARG A 323 -12.64 -1.39 -22.77
CA ARG A 323 -13.08 -0.06 -22.37
C ARG A 323 -12.28 0.49 -21.19
N LEU A 324 -11.89 -0.38 -20.26
CA LEU A 324 -11.20 0.00 -19.03
C LEU A 324 -9.67 0.08 -19.21
N ALA A 325 -9.13 -0.43 -20.32
CA ALA A 325 -7.70 -0.38 -20.61
C ALA A 325 -7.22 1.06 -20.81
N CYS A 326 -6.10 1.38 -20.20
CA CYS A 326 -5.42 2.66 -20.36
C CYS A 326 -3.93 2.44 -20.66
N PRO A 327 -3.57 1.98 -21.88
CA PRO A 327 -2.18 1.73 -22.25
C PRO A 327 -1.34 3.00 -22.04
N SER A 328 -0.16 2.83 -21.45
CA SER A 328 0.78 3.91 -21.16
C SER A 328 0.22 5.06 -20.30
N GLY A 329 -0.88 4.81 -19.57
CA GLY A 329 -1.50 5.83 -18.72
C GLY A 329 -2.22 6.94 -19.49
N ILE A 330 -2.52 6.75 -20.79
CA ILE A 330 -3.13 7.76 -21.65
C ILE A 330 -4.55 7.34 -22.02
N THR A 331 -5.54 8.18 -21.70
CA THR A 331 -6.95 7.97 -22.02
C THR A 331 -7.37 8.59 -23.36
N ASP A 332 -6.74 9.68 -23.78
CA ASP A 332 -7.05 10.34 -25.03
C ASP A 332 -6.64 9.50 -26.26
N PRO A 333 -7.59 9.14 -27.16
CA PRO A 333 -7.28 8.30 -28.32
C PRO A 333 -6.35 8.98 -29.33
N HIS A 334 -6.33 10.32 -29.39
CA HIS A 334 -5.45 11.06 -30.27
C HIS A 334 -4.00 10.97 -29.79
N LEU A 335 -3.78 11.22 -28.50
CA LEU A 335 -2.44 11.12 -27.92
C LEU A 335 -1.90 9.69 -27.97
N ARG A 336 -2.76 8.67 -27.78
CA ARG A 336 -2.36 7.25 -27.91
C ARG A 336 -1.77 6.92 -29.29
N ARG A 337 -2.35 7.46 -30.37
CA ARG A 337 -1.90 7.21 -31.74
C ARG A 337 -0.55 7.87 -32.07
N HIS A 338 -0.15 8.87 -31.30
CA HIS A 338 1.08 9.62 -31.50
C HIS A 338 2.23 9.17 -30.59
N GLN A 339 2.02 8.17 -29.73
CA GLN A 339 3.10 7.63 -28.88
C GLN A 339 4.19 6.90 -29.66
N ASP A 340 3.88 6.35 -30.85
CA ASP A 340 4.85 5.72 -31.73
C ASP A 340 5.63 6.73 -32.59
N LEU A 341 5.23 8.00 -32.57
CA LEU A 341 5.99 9.08 -33.18
C LEU A 341 6.94 9.60 -32.12
N SER A 342 8.25 9.33 -32.29
CA SER A 342 9.30 10.04 -31.59
C SER A 342 8.91 11.52 -31.52
N TRP A 343 8.96 12.11 -30.31
CA TRP A 343 8.75 13.55 -30.12
C TRP A 343 9.89 14.32 -30.80
N GLU A 344 9.94 14.24 -32.12
CA GLU A 344 10.71 15.18 -32.91
C GLU A 344 10.06 16.55 -32.72
N GLN A 345 10.83 17.46 -32.16
CA GLN A 345 10.44 18.84 -31.97
C GLN A 345 9.87 19.37 -33.28
N PRO A 346 8.79 20.16 -33.27
CA PRO A 346 8.42 20.93 -34.44
C PRO A 346 9.62 21.79 -34.82
N GLN A 347 10.23 21.48 -35.95
CA GLN A 347 11.19 22.38 -36.55
C GLN A 347 10.46 23.71 -36.79
N GLN A 348 11.06 24.76 -36.34
CA GLN A 348 10.60 26.16 -36.36
C GLN A 348 10.10 26.62 -37.72
#